data_56e5ff3dd39ded6948837896a4ff9c71
#
_entry.id   56e5ff3dd39ded6948837896a4ff9c71
#
_cell.length_a   1.000
_cell.length_b   1.000
_cell.length_c   1.000
_cell.angle_alpha   90.00
_cell.angle_beta   90.00
_cell.angle_gamma   90.00
#
_symmetry.space_group_name_H-M   'P 1'
#
loop_
_entity.id
_entity.type
_entity.pdbx_description
1 polymer ?
#
loop_
_entity_poly.entity_id
_entity_poly.type
_entity_poly.pdbx_seq_one_letter_code
_entity_poly.pdbx_strand_id
1 'polypeptide(L)'
;MTRFEAALLTIARVLETSAVPYMVIGGIANLFWGVPRTTLDLDITIWVEDADIPRFIQRLRGVLRLLPDDPAAFVRETRVLPTETKEGFRVDLIFGTLPFEETAIRRARAVSVAEEPVRVCTPEDLIVLKFVSDRPRDREDVAGIIRTQGVGLDRSYLDPLIEGLAADMGRPDLLDFYRGCVGEGR
;
A
#
# COMPACT_ATOMS: atom_id res chain seq x y z
N MET A 1 3.65 -21.69 7.93
CA MET A 1 3.31 -20.27 8.17
C MET A 1 4.43 -19.62 8.97
N THR A 2 5.05 -18.59 8.43
CA THR A 2 6.09 -17.81 9.11
C THR A 2 5.45 -16.84 10.12
N ARG A 3 6.27 -16.28 11.04
CA ARG A 3 5.77 -15.24 11.98
C ARG A 3 5.26 -14.00 11.26
N PHE A 4 5.85 -13.66 10.12
CA PHE A 4 5.44 -12.54 9.28
C PHE A 4 4.07 -12.79 8.62
N GLU A 5 3.88 -13.97 8.01
CA GLU A 5 2.58 -14.35 7.45
C GLU A 5 1.47 -14.34 8.52
N ALA A 6 1.77 -14.85 9.73
CA ALA A 6 0.83 -14.81 10.84
C ALA A 6 0.43 -13.38 11.24
N ALA A 7 1.39 -12.45 11.28
CA ALA A 7 1.16 -11.04 11.56
C ALA A 7 0.26 -10.40 10.49
N LEU A 8 0.60 -10.58 9.21
CA LEU A 8 -0.17 -10.05 8.08
C LEU A 8 -1.62 -10.58 8.08
N LEU A 9 -1.79 -11.90 8.27
CA LEU A 9 -3.13 -12.52 8.32
C LEU A 9 -3.94 -12.05 9.53
N THR A 10 -3.31 -11.82 10.69
CA THR A 10 -3.99 -11.28 11.87
C THR A 10 -4.60 -9.93 11.56
N ILE A 11 -3.88 -9.05 10.89
CA ILE A 11 -4.38 -7.72 10.53
C ILE A 11 -5.46 -7.82 9.46
N ALA A 12 -5.24 -8.61 8.40
CA ALA A 12 -6.21 -8.81 7.34
C ALA A 12 -7.56 -9.28 7.90
N ARG A 13 -7.55 -10.27 8.80
CA ARG A 13 -8.77 -10.78 9.47
C ARG A 13 -9.48 -9.72 10.31
N VAL A 14 -8.74 -8.85 11.01
CA VAL A 14 -9.33 -7.74 11.76
C VAL A 14 -10.03 -6.76 10.85
N LEU A 15 -9.41 -6.41 9.72
CA LEU A 15 -9.98 -5.50 8.73
C LEU A 15 -11.23 -6.11 8.07
N GLU A 16 -11.16 -7.37 7.64
CA GLU A 16 -12.30 -8.09 7.05
C GLU A 16 -13.48 -8.23 8.05
N THR A 17 -13.20 -8.64 9.30
CA THR A 17 -14.27 -8.79 10.32
C THR A 17 -14.87 -7.46 10.75
N SER A 18 -14.12 -6.37 10.58
CA SER A 18 -14.61 -5.01 10.83
C SER A 18 -15.30 -4.40 9.62
N ALA A 19 -15.37 -5.12 8.50
CA ALA A 19 -15.84 -4.62 7.20
C ALA A 19 -15.15 -3.31 6.77
N VAL A 20 -13.85 -3.17 7.06
CA VAL A 20 -13.04 -2.03 6.68
C VAL A 20 -12.36 -2.33 5.35
N PRO A 21 -12.67 -1.57 4.27
CA PRO A 21 -11.97 -1.72 3.01
C PRO A 21 -10.47 -1.41 3.17
N TYR A 22 -9.61 -2.23 2.56
CA TYR A 22 -8.18 -2.08 2.69
C TYR A 22 -7.41 -2.61 1.49
N MET A 23 -6.15 -2.22 1.40
CA MET A 23 -5.15 -2.82 0.54
C MET A 23 -3.77 -2.79 1.21
N VAL A 24 -3.03 -3.88 1.11
CA VAL A 24 -1.61 -3.93 1.44
C VAL A 24 -0.83 -3.21 0.35
N ILE A 25 0.10 -2.35 0.72
CA ILE A 25 0.94 -1.55 -0.18
C ILE A 25 2.43 -1.73 0.15
N GLY A 26 3.25 -0.82 -0.30
CA GLY A 26 4.66 -0.71 0.10
C GLY A 26 5.53 -1.88 -0.30
N GLY A 27 6.47 -2.24 0.60
CA GLY A 27 7.44 -3.31 0.35
C GLY A 27 6.83 -4.68 0.22
N ILE A 28 5.72 -4.95 0.92
CA ILE A 28 5.03 -6.25 0.88
C ILE A 28 4.30 -6.42 -0.46
N ALA A 29 3.61 -5.41 -0.95
CA ALA A 29 3.01 -5.46 -2.28
C ALA A 29 4.07 -5.67 -3.37
N ASN A 30 5.27 -5.09 -3.19
CA ASN A 30 6.39 -5.30 -4.12
C ASN A 30 6.89 -6.75 -4.17
N LEU A 31 6.74 -7.55 -3.09
CA LEU A 31 7.09 -8.98 -3.12
C LEU A 31 6.21 -9.77 -4.10
N PHE A 32 4.97 -9.33 -4.32
CA PHE A 32 4.04 -10.00 -5.25
C PHE A 32 4.21 -9.50 -6.70
N TRP A 33 4.52 -8.21 -6.89
CA TRP A 33 4.47 -7.60 -8.21
C TRP A 33 5.81 -7.28 -8.83
N GLY A 34 6.86 -7.09 -8.01
CA GLY A 34 8.17 -6.62 -8.45
C GLY A 34 9.30 -7.59 -8.14
N VAL A 35 10.49 -7.03 -7.96
CA VAL A 35 11.68 -7.78 -7.54
C VAL A 35 11.67 -7.93 -6.03
N PRO A 36 11.65 -9.16 -5.48
CA PRO A 36 11.65 -9.39 -4.05
C PRO A 36 12.85 -8.75 -3.35
N ARG A 37 12.59 -8.07 -2.24
CA ARG A 37 13.61 -7.51 -1.35
C ARG A 37 13.17 -7.60 0.10
N THR A 38 14.12 -7.51 1.01
CA THR A 38 13.80 -7.52 2.44
C THR A 38 12.98 -6.30 2.81
N THR A 39 11.84 -6.54 3.48
CA THR A 39 11.01 -5.53 4.13
C THR A 39 10.54 -6.08 5.47
N LEU A 40 10.45 -5.20 6.47
CA LEU A 40 10.03 -5.55 7.83
C LEU A 40 8.75 -4.81 8.24
N ASP A 41 8.39 -3.77 7.49
CA ASP A 41 7.23 -2.95 7.77
C ASP A 41 6.05 -3.40 6.92
N LEU A 42 4.87 -3.42 7.54
CA LEU A 42 3.59 -3.69 6.91
C LEU A 42 2.89 -2.35 6.67
N ASP A 43 2.81 -1.92 5.43
CA ASP A 43 2.08 -0.71 5.03
C ASP A 43 0.70 -1.11 4.51
N ILE A 44 -0.37 -0.61 5.11
CA ILE A 44 -1.75 -0.95 4.74
C ILE A 44 -2.57 0.33 4.65
N THR A 45 -3.11 0.61 3.47
CA THR A 45 -4.09 1.68 3.30
C THR A 45 -5.48 1.13 3.61
N ILE A 46 -6.22 1.86 4.43
CA ILE A 46 -7.59 1.54 4.86
C ILE A 46 -8.53 2.69 4.54
N TRP A 47 -9.82 2.38 4.35
CA TRP A 47 -10.85 3.40 4.17
C TRP A 47 -11.80 3.39 5.36
N VAL A 48 -11.75 4.45 6.16
CA VAL A 48 -12.58 4.63 7.36
C VAL A 48 -13.07 6.08 7.37
N GLU A 49 -14.37 6.26 7.48
CA GLU A 49 -14.96 7.60 7.62
C GLU A 49 -14.46 8.28 8.89
N ASP A 50 -14.23 9.59 8.84
CA ASP A 50 -13.64 10.34 9.95
C ASP A 50 -14.40 10.17 11.27
N ALA A 51 -15.73 10.08 11.20
CA ALA A 51 -16.58 9.86 12.37
C ALA A 51 -16.36 8.48 13.03
N ASP A 52 -15.94 7.48 12.26
CA ASP A 52 -15.75 6.11 12.73
C ASP A 52 -14.31 5.81 13.20
N ILE A 53 -13.35 6.71 12.92
CA ILE A 53 -11.94 6.53 13.31
C ILE A 53 -11.79 6.21 14.80
N PRO A 54 -12.39 6.93 15.77
CA PRO A 54 -12.22 6.62 17.18
C PRO A 54 -12.72 5.22 17.55
N ARG A 55 -13.85 4.79 16.97
CA ARG A 55 -14.42 3.46 17.19
C ARG A 55 -13.53 2.36 16.60
N PHE A 56 -12.98 2.59 15.43
CA PHE A 56 -12.06 1.66 14.77
C PHE A 56 -10.77 1.51 15.60
N ILE A 57 -10.16 2.60 16.06
CA ILE A 57 -8.98 2.60 16.93
C ILE A 57 -9.22 1.74 18.19
N GLN A 58 -10.40 1.84 18.82
CA GLN A 58 -10.72 1.01 19.99
C GLN A 58 -10.73 -0.49 19.67
N ARG A 59 -11.19 -0.88 18.50
CA ARG A 59 -11.16 -2.30 18.06
C ARG A 59 -9.73 -2.82 17.88
N LEU A 60 -8.82 -1.97 17.40
CA LEU A 60 -7.42 -2.34 17.20
C LEU A 60 -6.67 -2.61 18.50
N ARG A 61 -7.02 -1.94 19.62
CA ARG A 61 -6.35 -2.08 20.94
C ARG A 61 -6.29 -3.51 21.47
N GLY A 62 -7.23 -4.36 21.08
CA GLY A 62 -7.25 -5.77 21.48
C GLY A 62 -6.30 -6.66 20.66
N VAL A 63 -5.81 -6.17 19.53
CA VAL A 63 -5.05 -6.97 18.55
C VAL A 63 -3.64 -6.40 18.33
N LEU A 64 -3.51 -5.08 18.26
CA LEU A 64 -2.26 -4.38 17.98
C LEU A 64 -1.86 -3.48 19.15
N ARG A 65 -0.57 -3.32 19.36
CA ARG A 65 -0.02 -2.26 20.22
C ARG A 65 0.00 -0.96 19.42
N LEU A 66 -0.80 0.02 19.86
CA LEU A 66 -0.80 1.36 19.26
C LEU A 66 0.41 2.12 19.79
N LEU A 67 1.20 2.73 18.91
CA LEU A 67 2.47 3.38 19.31
C LEU A 67 2.28 4.82 19.82
N PRO A 68 1.36 5.66 19.25
CA PRO A 68 1.13 7.01 19.78
C PRO A 68 0.42 7.00 21.13
N ASP A 69 0.75 7.96 22.01
CA ASP A 69 0.05 8.16 23.29
C ASP A 69 -1.42 8.55 23.10
N ASP A 70 -1.70 9.46 22.15
CA ASP A 70 -3.05 9.78 21.67
C ASP A 70 -3.22 9.36 20.20
N PRO A 71 -3.65 8.11 19.94
CA PRO A 71 -3.79 7.59 18.59
C PRO A 71 -4.79 8.37 17.74
N ALA A 72 -5.89 8.88 18.35
CA ALA A 72 -6.91 9.60 17.61
C ALA A 72 -6.43 10.99 17.19
N ALA A 73 -5.73 11.71 18.05
CA ALA A 73 -5.09 12.98 17.70
C ALA A 73 -4.03 12.77 16.62
N PHE A 74 -3.19 11.74 16.77
CA PHE A 74 -2.14 11.42 15.81
C PHE A 74 -2.70 11.13 14.41
N VAL A 75 -3.76 10.32 14.31
CA VAL A 75 -4.41 10.01 13.02
C VAL A 75 -5.05 11.27 12.39
N ARG A 76 -5.68 12.13 13.18
CA ARG A 76 -6.24 13.39 12.66
C ARG A 76 -5.17 14.29 12.03
N GLU A 77 -3.98 14.31 12.60
CA GLU A 77 -2.87 15.17 12.16
C GLU A 77 -2.11 14.56 10.98
N THR A 78 -1.84 13.25 11.01
CA THR A 78 -0.91 12.59 10.09
C THR A 78 -1.56 11.65 9.09
N ARG A 79 -2.81 11.25 9.32
CA ARG A 79 -3.54 10.21 8.58
C ARG A 79 -2.85 8.83 8.64
N VAL A 80 -1.94 8.61 9.57
CA VAL A 80 -1.25 7.33 9.78
C VAL A 80 -1.41 6.91 11.22
N LEU A 81 -1.62 5.61 11.47
CA LEU A 81 -1.56 5.01 12.80
C LEU A 81 -0.43 3.98 12.84
N PRO A 82 0.73 4.33 13.37
CA PRO A 82 1.80 3.37 13.60
C PRO A 82 1.43 2.44 14.73
N THR A 83 1.56 1.14 14.47
CA THR A 83 1.21 0.07 15.39
C THR A 83 2.27 -1.04 15.36
N GLU A 84 2.15 -2.01 16.26
CA GLU A 84 3.01 -3.19 16.31
C GLU A 84 2.18 -4.43 16.60
N THR A 85 2.48 -5.52 15.90
CA THR A 85 1.85 -6.82 16.16
C THR A 85 2.46 -7.48 17.41
N LYS A 86 1.83 -8.54 17.90
CA LYS A 86 2.36 -9.36 19.02
C LYS A 86 3.69 -10.05 18.66
N GLU A 87 3.93 -10.29 17.38
CA GLU A 87 5.16 -10.88 16.86
C GLU A 87 6.31 -9.87 16.75
N GLY A 88 6.04 -8.56 17.00
CA GLY A 88 7.01 -7.48 16.94
C GLY A 88 7.20 -6.85 15.55
N PHE A 89 6.26 -7.04 14.63
CA PHE A 89 6.29 -6.38 13.33
C PHE A 89 5.60 -5.02 13.39
N ARG A 90 6.26 -4.01 12.83
CA ARG A 90 5.68 -2.69 12.66
C ARG A 90 4.61 -2.73 11.58
N VAL A 91 3.50 -2.04 11.84
CA VAL A 91 2.38 -1.88 10.91
C VAL A 91 1.97 -0.42 10.88
N ASP A 92 2.05 0.19 9.72
CA ASP A 92 1.56 1.53 9.50
C ASP A 92 0.19 1.45 8.79
N LEU A 93 -0.89 1.78 9.53
CA LEU A 93 -2.24 1.88 8.97
C LEU A 93 -2.44 3.30 8.44
N ILE A 94 -2.57 3.42 7.12
CA ILE A 94 -2.74 4.70 6.41
C ILE A 94 -4.22 4.91 6.15
N PHE A 95 -4.80 5.96 6.71
CA PHE A 95 -6.20 6.33 6.53
C PHE A 95 -6.35 7.11 5.22
N GLY A 96 -6.79 6.42 4.18
CA GLY A 96 -6.99 7.00 2.85
C GLY A 96 -7.94 8.18 2.87
N THR A 97 -7.65 9.20 2.06
CA THR A 97 -8.44 10.43 1.94
C THR A 97 -8.61 10.86 0.49
N LEU A 98 -7.80 10.32 -0.41
CA LEU A 98 -7.79 10.71 -1.81
C LEU A 98 -8.70 9.80 -2.65
N PRO A 99 -9.42 10.32 -3.65
CA PRO A 99 -10.23 9.51 -4.57
C PRO A 99 -9.44 8.40 -5.25
N PHE A 100 -8.14 8.63 -5.49
CA PHE A 100 -7.24 7.62 -6.01
C PHE A 100 -7.12 6.42 -5.06
N GLU A 101 -6.91 6.66 -3.76
CA GLU A 101 -6.74 5.60 -2.75
C GLU A 101 -8.02 4.77 -2.60
N GLU A 102 -9.19 5.41 -2.61
CA GLU A 102 -10.48 4.71 -2.62
C GLU A 102 -10.62 3.80 -3.86
N THR A 103 -10.23 4.30 -5.02
CA THR A 103 -10.26 3.53 -6.27
C THR A 103 -9.27 2.37 -6.22
N ALA A 104 -8.05 2.59 -5.74
CA ALA A 104 -7.02 1.56 -5.60
C ALA A 104 -7.46 0.45 -4.63
N ILE A 105 -8.11 0.79 -3.50
CA ILE A 105 -8.67 -0.19 -2.57
C ILE A 105 -9.74 -1.04 -3.25
N ARG A 106 -10.64 -0.45 -4.05
CA ARG A 106 -11.65 -1.21 -4.81
C ARG A 106 -11.03 -2.15 -5.85
N ARG A 107 -9.91 -1.75 -6.45
CA ARG A 107 -9.16 -2.53 -7.45
C ARG A 107 -8.27 -3.61 -6.81
N ALA A 108 -8.03 -3.56 -5.50
CA ALA A 108 -7.13 -4.47 -4.81
C ALA A 108 -7.44 -5.93 -5.11
N ARG A 109 -6.39 -6.71 -5.41
CA ARG A 109 -6.49 -8.13 -5.77
C ARG A 109 -6.28 -9.00 -4.54
N ALA A 110 -7.06 -10.08 -4.43
CA ALA A 110 -6.81 -11.10 -3.43
C ALA A 110 -5.61 -11.95 -3.86
N VAL A 111 -4.58 -12.02 -3.01
CA VAL A 111 -3.44 -12.91 -3.16
C VAL A 111 -3.44 -13.92 -2.02
N SER A 112 -2.94 -15.13 -2.27
CA SER A 112 -2.87 -16.18 -1.24
C SER A 112 -1.63 -16.00 -0.38
N VAL A 113 -1.83 -15.89 0.94
CA VAL A 113 -0.77 -15.89 1.96
C VAL A 113 -1.08 -17.03 2.92
N ALA A 114 -0.23 -18.06 2.96
CA ALA A 114 -0.47 -19.27 3.75
C ALA A 114 -1.91 -19.84 3.58
N GLU A 115 -2.38 -19.88 2.31
CA GLU A 115 -3.69 -20.37 1.87
C GLU A 115 -4.89 -19.46 2.19
N GLU A 116 -4.67 -18.29 2.81
CA GLU A 116 -5.73 -17.32 3.08
C GLU A 116 -5.63 -16.11 2.16
N PRO A 117 -6.78 -15.51 1.73
CA PRO A 117 -6.76 -14.35 0.86
C PRO A 117 -6.39 -13.08 1.65
N VAL A 118 -5.48 -12.28 1.07
CA VAL A 118 -5.12 -10.94 1.54
C VAL A 118 -5.27 -9.98 0.37
N ARG A 119 -5.88 -8.82 0.60
CA ARG A 119 -6.07 -7.81 -0.43
C ARG A 119 -4.80 -6.97 -0.58
N VAL A 120 -4.22 -7.02 -1.78
CA VAL A 120 -2.99 -6.27 -2.13
C VAL A 120 -3.33 -5.31 -3.26
N CYS A 121 -2.82 -4.08 -3.23
CA CYS A 121 -3.00 -3.13 -4.34
C CYS A 121 -2.54 -3.76 -5.66
N THR A 122 -3.08 -3.29 -6.77
CA THR A 122 -2.62 -3.78 -8.09
C THR A 122 -1.19 -3.30 -8.38
N PRO A 123 -0.47 -3.93 -9.31
CA PRO A 123 0.86 -3.46 -9.70
C PRO A 123 0.83 -2.03 -10.25
N GLU A 124 -0.23 -1.65 -10.97
CA GLU A 124 -0.43 -0.28 -11.47
C GLU A 124 -0.56 0.72 -10.31
N ASP A 125 -1.43 0.42 -9.36
CA ASP A 125 -1.67 1.29 -8.20
C ASP A 125 -0.41 1.39 -7.33
N LEU A 126 0.37 0.30 -7.19
CA LEU A 126 1.65 0.33 -6.48
C LEU A 126 2.67 1.24 -7.19
N ILE A 127 2.75 1.20 -8.52
CA ILE A 127 3.59 2.10 -9.31
C ILE A 127 3.22 3.55 -9.02
N VAL A 128 1.94 3.90 -9.06
CA VAL A 128 1.45 5.27 -8.77
C VAL A 128 1.87 5.72 -7.37
N LEU A 129 1.63 4.89 -6.34
CA LEU A 129 2.00 5.21 -4.95
C LEU A 129 3.50 5.45 -4.78
N LYS A 130 4.33 4.63 -5.43
CA LYS A 130 5.79 4.78 -5.42
C LYS A 130 6.28 5.98 -6.21
N PHE A 131 5.58 6.33 -7.26
CA PHE A 131 5.86 7.49 -8.08
C PHE A 131 5.69 8.80 -7.30
N VAL A 132 4.63 8.90 -6.49
CA VAL A 132 4.39 10.03 -5.59
C VAL A 132 5.49 10.16 -4.52
N SER A 133 5.95 9.05 -3.97
CA SER A 133 6.95 9.01 -2.92
C SER A 133 8.36 9.36 -3.40
N ASP A 134 8.70 8.99 -4.63
CA ASP A 134 9.94 9.29 -5.37
C ASP A 134 11.26 9.17 -4.58
N ARG A 135 11.34 8.22 -3.66
CA ARG A 135 12.61 7.88 -3.03
C ARG A 135 13.47 7.04 -3.99
N PRO A 136 14.81 7.04 -3.89
CA PRO A 136 15.66 6.23 -4.77
C PRO A 136 15.24 4.75 -4.85
N ARG A 137 14.90 4.15 -3.70
CA ARG A 137 14.40 2.78 -3.63
C ARG A 137 13.05 2.59 -4.34
N ASP A 138 12.17 3.59 -4.32
CA ASP A 138 10.87 3.51 -4.98
C ASP A 138 11.03 3.52 -6.51
N ARG A 139 12.01 4.24 -7.05
CA ARG A 139 12.34 4.17 -8.48
C ARG A 139 12.84 2.78 -8.89
N GLU A 140 13.69 2.15 -8.07
CA GLU A 140 14.13 0.77 -8.31
C GLU A 140 12.95 -0.21 -8.29
N ASP A 141 12.04 -0.07 -7.32
CA ASP A 141 10.84 -0.88 -7.22
C ASP A 141 9.93 -0.69 -8.44
N VAL A 142 9.70 0.57 -8.90
CA VAL A 142 8.91 0.88 -10.10
C VAL A 142 9.50 0.19 -11.33
N ALA A 143 10.79 0.36 -11.58
CA ALA A 143 11.47 -0.30 -12.70
C ALA A 143 11.37 -1.84 -12.60
N GLY A 144 11.49 -2.38 -11.37
CA GLY A 144 11.34 -3.80 -11.08
C GLY A 144 9.92 -4.32 -11.38
N ILE A 145 8.89 -3.60 -10.96
CA ILE A 145 7.48 -3.94 -11.21
C ILE A 145 7.19 -3.93 -12.73
N ILE A 146 7.59 -2.84 -13.43
CA ILE A 146 7.37 -2.72 -14.87
C ILE A 146 8.03 -3.88 -15.61
N ARG A 147 9.27 -4.21 -15.29
CA ARG A 147 10.00 -5.33 -15.91
C ARG A 147 9.35 -6.68 -15.62
N THR A 148 8.87 -6.90 -14.38
CA THR A 148 8.29 -8.19 -13.97
C THR A 148 6.91 -8.40 -14.55
N GLN A 149 6.07 -7.36 -14.58
CA GLN A 149 4.70 -7.43 -15.06
C GLN A 149 4.60 -7.31 -16.60
N GLY A 150 5.51 -6.53 -17.21
CA GLY A 150 5.61 -6.42 -18.67
C GLY A 150 4.29 -6.05 -19.34
N VAL A 151 3.86 -6.88 -20.28
CA VAL A 151 2.61 -6.72 -21.06
C VAL A 151 1.34 -6.93 -20.21
N GLY A 152 1.48 -7.46 -18.97
CA GLY A 152 0.36 -7.65 -18.04
C GLY A 152 -0.12 -6.37 -17.36
N LEU A 153 0.62 -5.26 -17.48
CA LEU A 153 0.20 -3.97 -16.93
C LEU A 153 -0.93 -3.36 -17.76
N ASP A 154 -1.96 -2.88 -17.09
CA ASP A 154 -3.01 -2.05 -17.71
C ASP A 154 -2.47 -0.63 -17.97
N ARG A 155 -1.80 -0.48 -19.12
CA ARG A 155 -1.23 0.79 -19.55
C ARG A 155 -2.29 1.85 -19.82
N SER A 156 -3.49 1.44 -20.22
CA SER A 156 -4.61 2.38 -20.48
C SER A 156 -5.10 3.06 -19.21
N TYR A 157 -4.96 2.40 -18.06
CA TYR A 157 -5.21 2.95 -16.73
C TYR A 157 -4.00 3.72 -16.19
N LEU A 158 -2.81 3.13 -16.31
CA LEU A 158 -1.60 3.64 -15.64
C LEU A 158 -1.04 4.90 -16.31
N ASP A 159 -0.91 4.92 -17.65
CA ASP A 159 -0.24 6.01 -18.36
C ASP A 159 -0.88 7.39 -18.10
N PRO A 160 -2.21 7.56 -18.17
CA PRO A 160 -2.84 8.86 -17.88
C PRO A 160 -2.63 9.32 -16.43
N LEU A 161 -2.60 8.38 -15.47
CA LEU A 161 -2.34 8.71 -14.06
C LEU A 161 -0.92 9.22 -13.85
N ILE A 162 0.08 8.57 -14.44
CA ILE A 162 1.48 8.99 -14.33
C ILE A 162 1.70 10.34 -15.03
N GLU A 163 1.11 10.54 -16.21
CA GLU A 163 1.20 11.82 -16.93
C GLU A 163 0.57 12.96 -16.13
N GLY A 164 -0.62 12.74 -15.58
CA GLY A 164 -1.30 13.72 -14.72
C GLY A 164 -0.49 14.05 -13.47
N LEU A 165 -0.02 13.04 -12.74
CA LEU A 165 0.80 13.24 -11.55
C LEU A 165 2.09 13.98 -11.83
N ALA A 166 2.82 13.62 -12.88
CA ALA A 166 4.05 14.30 -13.25
C ALA A 166 3.80 15.79 -13.59
N ALA A 167 2.68 16.10 -14.26
CA ALA A 167 2.27 17.46 -14.56
C ALA A 167 1.89 18.25 -13.29
N ASP A 168 1.07 17.67 -12.42
CA ASP A 168 0.61 18.30 -11.18
C ASP A 168 1.77 18.56 -10.20
N MET A 169 2.74 17.65 -10.15
CA MET A 169 3.94 17.79 -9.34
C MET A 169 5.01 18.69 -9.97
N GLY A 170 4.86 19.09 -11.23
CA GLY A 170 5.88 19.83 -11.98
C GLY A 170 7.18 19.04 -12.18
N ARG A 171 7.09 17.71 -12.31
CA ARG A 171 8.23 16.77 -12.35
C ARG A 171 8.31 15.99 -13.67
N PRO A 172 8.69 16.66 -14.78
CA PRO A 172 8.84 15.98 -16.08
C PRO A 172 9.92 14.88 -16.06
N ASP A 173 10.91 14.98 -15.18
CA ASP A 173 11.96 13.96 -14.98
C ASP A 173 11.39 12.61 -14.54
N LEU A 174 10.30 12.61 -13.75
CA LEU A 174 9.60 11.39 -13.35
C LEU A 174 8.92 10.73 -14.56
N LEU A 175 8.31 11.53 -15.42
CA LEU A 175 7.67 11.02 -16.62
C LEU A 175 8.69 10.43 -17.60
N ASP A 176 9.85 11.09 -17.77
CA ASP A 176 10.93 10.58 -18.60
C ASP A 176 11.49 9.26 -18.06
N PHE A 177 11.67 9.17 -16.73
CA PHE A 177 12.04 7.92 -16.05
C PHE A 177 11.03 6.79 -16.34
N TYR A 178 9.74 7.06 -16.16
CA TYR A 178 8.68 6.08 -16.41
C TYR A 178 8.71 5.60 -17.87
N ARG A 179 8.78 6.53 -18.83
CA ARG A 179 8.83 6.22 -20.27
C ARG A 179 10.05 5.38 -20.62
N GLY A 180 11.20 5.66 -19.99
CA GLY A 180 12.41 4.83 -20.12
C GLY A 180 12.15 3.40 -19.69
N CYS A 181 11.60 3.20 -18.48
CA CYS A 181 11.29 1.86 -17.95
C CYS A 181 10.36 1.07 -18.86
N VAL A 182 9.35 1.72 -19.44
CA VAL A 182 8.34 1.06 -20.31
C VAL A 182 8.88 0.81 -21.72
N GLY A 183 9.81 1.66 -22.19
CA GLY A 183 10.44 1.53 -23.51
C GLY A 183 11.45 0.38 -23.57
N GLU A 184 12.16 0.11 -22.48
CA GLU A 184 13.13 -1.00 -22.36
C GLU A 184 12.47 -2.38 -22.21
N GLY A 185 11.18 -2.44 -21.89
CA GLY A 185 10.40 -3.69 -21.73
C GLY A 185 9.75 -4.22 -23.01
N ARG A 186 10.14 -3.72 -24.20
CA ARG A 186 9.64 -4.18 -25.50
C ARG A 186 10.60 -5.13 -26.18
#